data_ded08be52f6bb0f713256bceb61ed3bc
#
_entry.id   ded08be52f6bb0f713256bceb61ed3bc
#
_cell.length_a   1.000
_cell.length_b   1.000
_cell.length_c   1.000
_cell.angle_alpha   90.00
_cell.angle_beta   90.00
_cell.angle_gamma   90.00
#
_symmetry.space_group_name_H-M   'P 1'
#
loop_
_entity.id
_entity.type
_entity.pdbx_description
1 polymer ?
#
loop_
_entity_poly.entity_id
_entity_poly.type
_entity_poly.pdbx_seq_one_letter_code
_entity_poly.pdbx_strand_id
1 'polypeptide(L)'
;ARAYAHNFSREDMIEALQFAHFHERKLYLTVNTLMKEKELFEELGDFLFPYYENGLDGVIVQDIGAVRFIRENFPDLEIHGSTQLTVTDFRGAVAAKRMGMTRVVPARELSLAEIKRIKKETGLEVEVFVHGALCYCYSGQCLLSSMYGGRSGNRGRCAQPCRLPYTPVSYTHLRAH
;
A
#
# COMPACT_ATOMS: atom_id res chain seq x y z
N ALA A 1 -5.55 -6.59 1.35
CA ALA A 1 -6.41 -6.92 0.21
C ALA A 1 -6.35 -5.87 -0.88
N ARG A 2 -6.65 -6.25 -2.11
CA ARG A 2 -6.82 -5.37 -3.26
C ARG A 2 -8.04 -5.84 -4.04
N ALA A 3 -8.82 -4.90 -4.58
CA ALA A 3 -10.14 -5.15 -5.17
C ALA A 3 -10.23 -6.32 -6.17
N TYR A 4 -9.16 -6.58 -6.93
CA TYR A 4 -9.13 -7.63 -7.96
C TYR A 4 -8.02 -8.68 -7.76
N ALA A 5 -7.41 -8.74 -6.58
CA ALA A 5 -6.46 -9.81 -6.24
C ALA A 5 -7.21 -11.04 -5.69
N HIS A 6 -6.58 -12.20 -5.74
CA HIS A 6 -7.03 -13.35 -4.96
C HIS A 6 -6.75 -13.06 -3.49
N ASN A 7 -7.79 -12.68 -2.77
CA ASN A 7 -7.74 -12.45 -1.34
C ASN A 7 -8.11 -13.73 -0.60
N PHE A 8 -7.69 -13.84 0.66
CA PHE A 8 -8.23 -14.86 1.56
C PHE A 8 -9.75 -14.71 1.70
N SER A 9 -10.45 -15.82 1.93
CA SER A 9 -11.83 -15.76 2.43
C SER A 9 -11.83 -15.10 3.83
N ARG A 10 -13.02 -14.77 4.33
CA ARG A 10 -13.14 -14.21 5.70
C ARG A 10 -12.64 -15.23 6.72
N GLU A 11 -13.04 -16.47 6.56
CA GLU A 11 -12.72 -17.61 7.43
C GLU A 11 -11.22 -17.87 7.44
N ASP A 12 -10.59 -18.00 6.26
CA ASP A 12 -9.14 -18.22 6.12
C ASP A 12 -8.33 -17.09 6.74
N MET A 13 -8.81 -15.84 6.62
CA MET A 13 -8.13 -14.68 7.19
C MET A 13 -8.20 -14.68 8.72
N ILE A 14 -9.34 -15.06 9.30
CA ILE A 14 -9.50 -15.18 10.76
C ILE A 14 -8.63 -16.33 11.27
N GLU A 15 -8.61 -17.47 10.59
CA GLU A 15 -7.74 -18.59 10.93
C GLU A 15 -6.24 -18.18 10.88
N ALA A 16 -5.85 -17.48 9.81
CA ALA A 16 -4.47 -16.97 9.69
C ALA A 16 -4.11 -15.98 10.82
N LEU A 17 -5.05 -15.15 11.27
CA LEU A 17 -4.87 -14.24 12.38
C LEU A 17 -4.66 -15.00 13.70
N GLN A 18 -5.52 -15.97 13.99
CA GLN A 18 -5.40 -16.82 15.17
C GLN A 18 -4.08 -17.62 15.18
N PHE A 19 -3.70 -18.16 14.01
CA PHE A 19 -2.42 -18.86 13.85
C PHE A 19 -1.22 -17.95 14.10
N ALA A 20 -1.23 -16.72 13.58
CA ALA A 20 -0.17 -15.75 13.81
C ALA A 20 -0.05 -15.42 15.31
N HIS A 21 -1.17 -15.16 15.98
CA HIS A 21 -1.19 -14.84 17.41
C HIS A 21 -0.78 -16.02 18.29
N PHE A 22 -1.17 -17.24 17.93
CA PHE A 22 -0.70 -18.45 18.63
C PHE A 22 0.83 -18.56 18.61
N HIS A 23 1.47 -18.07 17.56
CA HIS A 23 2.93 -18.01 17.42
C HIS A 23 3.54 -16.67 17.89
N GLU A 24 2.79 -15.86 18.64
CA GLU A 24 3.23 -14.54 19.12
C GLU A 24 3.71 -13.61 17.99
N ARG A 25 3.02 -13.65 16.85
CA ARG A 25 3.30 -12.80 15.67
C ARG A 25 2.12 -11.91 15.36
N LYS A 26 2.43 -10.69 14.90
CA LYS A 26 1.44 -9.74 14.39
C LYS A 26 1.09 -10.05 12.94
N LEU A 27 -0.16 -9.80 12.58
CA LEU A 27 -0.65 -9.90 11.22
C LEU A 27 -1.21 -8.56 10.74
N TYR A 28 -0.74 -8.09 9.60
CA TYR A 28 -1.16 -6.82 9.00
C TYR A 28 -1.93 -7.07 7.70
N LEU A 29 -3.11 -6.46 7.61
CA LEU A 29 -3.95 -6.57 6.42
C LEU A 29 -3.67 -5.44 5.44
N THR A 30 -3.34 -5.75 4.19
CA THR A 30 -3.19 -4.72 3.17
C THR A 30 -4.56 -4.23 2.68
N VAL A 31 -4.81 -2.93 2.82
CA VAL A 31 -5.97 -2.20 2.27
C VAL A 31 -5.44 -1.27 1.16
N ASN A 32 -4.72 -1.86 0.21
CA ASN A 32 -3.91 -1.17 -0.78
C ASN A 32 -4.67 -0.94 -2.09
N THR A 33 -5.78 -0.21 -2.02
CA THR A 33 -6.61 0.18 -3.17
C THR A 33 -7.02 1.64 -2.98
N LEU A 34 -6.94 2.45 -4.04
CA LEU A 34 -7.61 3.75 -4.04
C LEU A 34 -9.11 3.50 -4.11
N MET A 35 -9.86 4.10 -3.21
CA MET A 35 -11.27 3.84 -3.02
C MET A 35 -12.13 4.95 -3.62
N LYS A 36 -13.25 4.55 -4.20
CA LYS A 36 -14.33 5.46 -4.54
C LYS A 36 -15.26 5.62 -3.33
N GLU A 37 -16.07 6.63 -3.37
CA GLU A 37 -16.97 7.02 -2.28
C GLU A 37 -17.82 5.85 -1.76
N LYS A 38 -18.40 5.06 -2.66
CA LYS A 38 -19.17 3.87 -2.30
C LYS A 38 -18.33 2.83 -1.56
N GLU A 39 -17.15 2.50 -2.10
CA GLU A 39 -16.23 1.52 -1.49
C GLU A 39 -15.78 1.98 -0.09
N LEU A 40 -15.58 3.29 0.07
CA LEU A 40 -15.13 3.89 1.32
C LEU A 40 -16.21 3.88 2.41
N PHE A 41 -17.43 4.33 2.08
CA PHE A 41 -18.47 4.56 3.08
C PHE A 41 -19.42 3.38 3.29
N GLU A 42 -19.61 2.52 2.27
CA GLU A 42 -20.55 1.41 2.35
C GLU A 42 -19.85 0.06 2.54
N GLU A 43 -18.61 -0.12 2.08
CA GLU A 43 -17.98 -1.44 2.02
C GLU A 43 -16.79 -1.62 2.97
N LEU A 44 -15.99 -0.55 3.21
CA LEU A 44 -14.75 -0.66 3.99
C LEU A 44 -14.99 -1.05 5.45
N GLY A 45 -16.03 -0.48 6.07
CA GLY A 45 -16.39 -0.78 7.46
C GLY A 45 -16.77 -2.26 7.64
N ASP A 46 -17.71 -2.74 6.82
CA ASP A 46 -18.17 -4.13 6.85
C ASP A 46 -17.06 -5.13 6.51
N PHE A 47 -16.12 -4.71 5.66
CA PHE A 47 -14.95 -5.52 5.33
C PHE A 47 -13.96 -5.63 6.50
N LEU A 48 -13.68 -4.54 7.21
CA LEU A 48 -12.67 -4.52 8.27
C LEU A 48 -13.20 -5.04 9.62
N PHE A 49 -14.47 -4.79 9.91
CA PHE A 49 -15.07 -5.05 11.22
C PHE A 49 -14.83 -6.49 11.72
N PRO A 50 -15.05 -7.56 10.93
CA PRO A 50 -14.83 -8.93 11.40
C PRO A 50 -13.37 -9.21 11.81
N TYR A 51 -12.42 -8.62 11.13
CA TYR A 51 -11.00 -8.80 11.44
C TYR A 51 -10.59 -7.99 12.66
N TYR A 52 -11.11 -6.79 12.78
CA TYR A 52 -10.90 -5.94 13.95
C TYR A 52 -11.41 -6.60 15.23
N GLU A 53 -12.61 -7.19 15.22
CA GLU A 53 -13.17 -7.94 16.36
C GLU A 53 -12.33 -9.17 16.72
N ASN A 54 -11.64 -9.76 15.76
CA ASN A 54 -10.74 -10.90 15.98
C ASN A 54 -9.29 -10.47 16.28
N GLY A 55 -9.04 -9.19 16.56
CA GLY A 55 -7.77 -8.68 17.05
C GLY A 55 -6.75 -8.37 15.97
N LEU A 56 -7.18 -7.98 14.75
CA LEU A 56 -6.27 -7.54 13.70
C LEU A 56 -5.29 -6.49 14.22
N ASP A 57 -3.99 -6.71 14.05
CA ASP A 57 -2.94 -5.84 14.60
C ASP A 57 -2.84 -4.50 13.88
N GLY A 58 -3.08 -4.46 12.56
CA GLY A 58 -3.02 -3.23 11.81
C GLY A 58 -3.29 -3.41 10.32
N VAL A 59 -3.32 -2.28 9.62
CA VAL A 59 -3.59 -2.22 8.19
C VAL A 59 -2.51 -1.44 7.44
N ILE A 60 -2.22 -1.85 6.22
CA ILE A 60 -1.31 -1.15 5.30
C ILE A 60 -2.16 -0.44 4.25
N VAL A 61 -2.14 0.89 4.22
CA VAL A 61 -3.10 1.72 3.47
C VAL A 61 -2.38 2.68 2.53
N GLN A 62 -2.94 2.89 1.34
CA GLN A 62 -2.45 3.92 0.40
C GLN A 62 -3.43 5.08 0.22
N ASP A 63 -4.72 4.88 0.48
CA ASP A 63 -5.78 5.87 0.29
C ASP A 63 -5.91 6.77 1.52
N ILE A 64 -5.81 8.09 1.33
CA ILE A 64 -5.89 9.07 2.42
C ILE A 64 -7.29 9.11 3.05
N GLY A 65 -8.34 8.94 2.24
CA GLY A 65 -9.72 8.85 2.73
C GLY A 65 -9.91 7.63 3.60
N ALA A 66 -9.36 6.48 3.16
CA ALA A 66 -9.38 5.24 3.95
C ALA A 66 -8.61 5.37 5.27
N VAL A 67 -7.45 6.06 5.28
CA VAL A 67 -6.72 6.34 6.52
C VAL A 67 -7.60 7.10 7.52
N ARG A 68 -8.27 8.15 7.06
CA ARG A 68 -9.15 8.94 7.90
C ARG A 68 -10.34 8.13 8.40
N PHE A 69 -11.02 7.43 7.52
CA PHE A 69 -12.16 6.57 7.86
C PHE A 69 -11.77 5.51 8.92
N ILE A 70 -10.63 4.84 8.71
CA ILE A 70 -10.14 3.82 9.64
C ILE A 70 -9.83 4.43 11.00
N ARG A 71 -9.17 5.59 11.05
CA ARG A 71 -8.84 6.25 12.31
C ARG A 71 -10.08 6.69 13.09
N GLU A 72 -11.14 7.11 12.41
CA GLU A 72 -12.40 7.53 13.01
C GLU A 72 -13.24 6.35 13.54
N ASN A 73 -13.21 5.20 12.86
CA ASN A 73 -14.08 4.05 13.18
C ASN A 73 -13.36 2.90 13.90
N PHE A 74 -12.03 2.81 13.80
CA PHE A 74 -11.19 1.77 14.39
C PHE A 74 -9.99 2.41 15.10
N PRO A 75 -10.20 3.10 16.23
CA PRO A 75 -9.20 3.98 16.84
C PRO A 75 -7.93 3.25 17.32
N ASP A 76 -8.06 1.99 17.72
CA ASP A 76 -6.94 1.20 18.25
C ASP A 76 -6.13 0.47 17.15
N LEU A 77 -6.64 0.48 15.90
CA LEU A 77 -5.99 -0.24 14.80
C LEU A 77 -4.72 0.50 14.34
N GLU A 78 -3.59 -0.19 14.29
CA GLU A 78 -2.36 0.38 13.73
C GLU A 78 -2.54 0.67 12.23
N ILE A 79 -2.12 1.87 11.79
CA ILE A 79 -2.17 2.25 10.36
C ILE A 79 -0.76 2.46 9.85
N HIS A 80 -0.39 1.67 8.85
CA HIS A 80 0.89 1.76 8.16
C HIS A 80 0.70 2.38 6.78
N GLY A 81 1.40 3.46 6.50
CA GLY A 81 1.41 4.08 5.17
C GLY A 81 2.14 3.18 4.17
N SER A 82 1.41 2.73 3.15
CA SER A 82 1.97 1.89 2.08
C SER A 82 3.02 2.64 1.26
N THR A 83 3.95 1.91 0.63
CA THR A 83 4.83 2.46 -0.40
C THR A 83 4.04 3.11 -1.55
N GLN A 84 2.81 2.66 -1.79
CA GLN A 84 1.92 3.23 -2.81
C GLN A 84 1.30 4.58 -2.39
N LEU A 85 1.44 4.99 -1.14
CA LEU A 85 1.10 6.35 -0.68
C LEU A 85 2.11 7.39 -1.20
N THR A 86 3.25 6.94 -1.73
CA THR A 86 4.28 7.78 -2.36
C THR A 86 4.88 8.80 -1.40
N VAL A 87 5.26 8.36 -0.20
CA VAL A 87 6.00 9.21 0.74
C VAL A 87 7.46 9.31 0.28
N THR A 88 7.84 10.45 -0.30
CA THR A 88 9.14 10.68 -0.94
C THR A 88 10.08 11.59 -0.13
N ASP A 89 9.62 12.12 1.00
CA ASP A 89 10.42 12.98 1.85
C ASP A 89 9.94 12.98 3.31
N PHE A 90 10.70 13.66 4.20
CA PHE A 90 10.34 13.72 5.61
C PHE A 90 9.08 14.55 5.90
N ARG A 91 8.71 15.53 5.06
CA ARG A 91 7.48 16.33 5.23
C ARG A 91 6.25 15.51 4.92
N GLY A 92 6.31 14.66 3.88
CA GLY A 92 5.30 13.65 3.59
C GLY A 92 5.12 12.68 4.76
N ALA A 93 6.23 12.23 5.36
CA ALA A 93 6.18 11.38 6.55
C ALA A 93 5.61 12.10 7.78
N VAL A 94 5.90 13.39 7.97
CA VAL A 94 5.26 14.22 9.02
C VAL A 94 3.75 14.31 8.80
N ALA A 95 3.30 14.50 7.56
CA ALA A 95 1.87 14.50 7.22
C ALA A 95 1.23 13.15 7.54
N ALA A 96 1.86 12.04 7.15
CA ALA A 96 1.41 10.70 7.48
C ALA A 96 1.25 10.49 9.01
N LYS A 97 2.24 10.93 9.79
CA LYS A 97 2.15 10.90 11.26
C LYS A 97 0.96 11.71 11.80
N ARG A 98 0.74 12.91 11.28
CA ARG A 98 -0.40 13.76 11.69
C ARG A 98 -1.75 13.14 11.35
N MET A 99 -1.82 12.31 10.33
CA MET A 99 -3.01 11.52 10.00
C MET A 99 -3.19 10.27 10.90
N GLY A 100 -2.27 10.06 11.86
CA GLY A 100 -2.36 8.95 12.81
C GLY A 100 -1.67 7.66 12.36
N MET A 101 -0.84 7.68 11.32
CA MET A 101 -0.04 6.51 10.96
C MET A 101 1.07 6.29 11.98
N THR A 102 1.35 5.02 12.28
CA THR A 102 2.41 4.59 13.22
C THR A 102 3.67 4.16 12.50
N ARG A 103 3.52 3.70 11.24
CA ARG A 103 4.61 3.25 10.37
C ARG A 103 4.42 3.82 8.97
N VAL A 104 5.53 4.04 8.26
CA VAL A 104 5.52 4.32 6.83
C VAL A 104 6.46 3.38 6.08
N VAL A 105 6.00 2.92 4.91
CA VAL A 105 6.84 2.28 3.90
C VAL A 105 7.15 3.35 2.85
N PRO A 106 8.29 4.05 2.93
CA PRO A 106 8.58 5.15 2.04
C PRO A 106 8.73 4.66 0.60
N ALA A 107 8.66 5.61 -0.33
CA ALA A 107 8.93 5.34 -1.73
C ALA A 107 10.35 4.75 -1.90
N ARG A 108 10.50 3.80 -2.82
CA ARG A 108 11.76 3.05 -3.03
C ARG A 108 12.87 3.89 -3.66
N GLU A 109 12.53 5.07 -4.10
CA GLU A 109 13.42 6.04 -4.72
C GLU A 109 14.27 6.81 -3.71
N LEU A 110 13.99 6.68 -2.41
CA LEU A 110 14.70 7.38 -1.37
C LEU A 110 16.08 6.78 -1.08
N SER A 111 17.06 7.64 -0.86
CA SER A 111 18.36 7.26 -0.34
C SER A 111 18.30 6.88 1.15
N LEU A 112 19.31 6.14 1.62
CA LEU A 112 19.42 5.78 3.04
C LEU A 112 19.52 7.02 3.96
N ALA A 113 20.10 8.13 3.47
CA ALA A 113 20.18 9.39 4.21
C ALA A 113 18.79 10.01 4.43
N GLU A 114 17.94 10.01 3.41
CA GLU A 114 16.56 10.49 3.48
C GLU A 114 15.70 9.60 4.38
N ILE A 115 15.84 8.28 4.28
CA ILE A 115 15.17 7.31 5.15
C ILE A 115 15.56 7.55 6.62
N LYS A 116 16.86 7.71 6.90
CA LYS A 116 17.37 8.03 8.24
C LYS A 116 16.79 9.35 8.77
N ARG A 117 16.66 10.35 7.89
CA ARG A 117 16.03 11.63 8.24
C ARG A 117 14.56 11.45 8.60
N ILE A 118 13.79 10.71 7.80
CA ILE A 118 12.39 10.40 8.11
C ILE A 118 12.28 9.81 9.53
N LYS A 119 13.05 8.77 9.82
CA LYS A 119 13.05 8.12 11.14
C LYS A 119 13.36 9.11 12.26
N LYS A 120 14.40 9.91 12.08
CA LYS A 120 14.87 10.88 13.09
C LYS A 120 13.86 11.99 13.35
N GLU A 121 13.34 12.60 12.29
CA GLU A 121 12.47 13.79 12.39
C GLU A 121 11.03 13.46 12.80
N THR A 122 10.57 12.25 12.48
CA THR A 122 9.18 11.86 12.76
C THR A 122 9.01 10.92 13.95
N GLY A 123 10.03 10.11 14.24
CA GLY A 123 9.91 9.01 15.20
C GLY A 123 9.03 7.86 14.74
N LEU A 124 8.44 7.91 13.53
CA LEU A 124 7.66 6.83 12.96
C LEU A 124 8.50 5.55 12.81
N GLU A 125 7.86 4.40 12.85
CA GLU A 125 8.47 3.19 12.31
C GLU A 125 8.65 3.34 10.80
N VAL A 126 9.79 2.86 10.30
CA VAL A 126 10.10 2.92 8.87
C VAL A 126 10.40 1.51 8.39
N GLU A 127 9.64 1.06 7.41
CA GLU A 127 9.82 -0.24 6.75
C GLU A 127 10.34 -0.01 5.34
N VAL A 128 11.36 -0.75 4.92
CA VAL A 128 11.97 -0.62 3.58
C VAL A 128 12.14 -1.96 2.91
N PHE A 129 12.05 -1.97 1.57
CA PHE A 129 12.34 -3.15 0.78
C PHE A 129 13.86 -3.28 0.61
N VAL A 130 14.42 -4.41 1.04
CA VAL A 130 15.85 -4.73 0.90
C VAL A 130 16.10 -5.78 -0.18
N HIS A 131 15.08 -6.49 -0.64
CA HIS A 131 15.13 -7.50 -1.69
C HIS A 131 13.81 -7.58 -2.45
N GLY A 132 13.87 -7.96 -3.72
CA GLY A 132 12.71 -8.20 -4.57
C GLY A 132 12.70 -7.36 -5.84
N ALA A 133 11.62 -7.49 -6.62
CA ALA A 133 11.46 -6.79 -7.87
C ALA A 133 11.08 -5.31 -7.65
N LEU A 134 11.92 -4.40 -8.15
CA LEU A 134 11.61 -2.97 -8.17
C LEU A 134 10.70 -2.64 -9.36
N CYS A 135 9.74 -1.75 -9.16
CA CYS A 135 9.01 -1.11 -10.26
C CYS A 135 9.92 -0.15 -11.01
N TYR A 136 9.77 -0.06 -12.31
CA TYR A 136 10.47 0.93 -13.13
C TYR A 136 9.95 2.35 -12.86
N CYS A 137 8.65 2.49 -12.69
CA CYS A 137 7.98 3.75 -12.39
C CYS A 137 8.07 4.11 -10.91
N TYR A 138 7.88 5.38 -10.59
CA TYR A 138 7.74 5.85 -9.22
C TYR A 138 6.72 5.02 -8.42
N SER A 139 7.05 4.79 -7.15
CA SER A 139 6.22 4.02 -6.23
C SER A 139 4.79 4.56 -6.20
N GLY A 140 3.80 3.68 -6.47
CA GLY A 140 2.38 4.04 -6.44
C GLY A 140 1.84 4.78 -7.68
N GLN A 141 2.69 5.29 -8.59
CA GLN A 141 2.29 6.20 -9.66
C GLN A 141 2.16 5.54 -11.05
N CYS A 142 2.31 4.21 -11.14
CA CYS A 142 2.36 3.53 -12.42
C CYS A 142 0.96 3.29 -13.01
N LEU A 143 0.74 3.76 -14.24
CA LEU A 143 -0.48 3.51 -15.02
C LEU A 143 -0.25 2.54 -16.20
N LEU A 144 1.00 2.08 -16.44
CA LEU A 144 1.36 1.34 -17.65
C LEU A 144 0.45 0.12 -17.88
N SER A 145 0.25 -0.71 -16.86
CA SER A 145 -0.59 -1.91 -16.99
C SER A 145 -2.07 -1.61 -17.17
N SER A 146 -2.53 -0.45 -16.72
CA SER A 146 -3.90 0.01 -16.96
C SER A 146 -4.08 0.44 -18.41
N MET A 147 -3.10 1.15 -18.97
CA MET A 147 -3.16 1.69 -20.34
C MET A 147 -3.02 0.59 -21.40
N TYR A 148 -2.11 -0.36 -21.19
CA TYR A 148 -1.81 -1.41 -22.19
C TYR A 148 -2.63 -2.70 -22.05
N GLY A 149 -3.55 -2.79 -21.13
CA GLY A 149 -4.34 -4.02 -20.99
C GLY A 149 -5.52 -3.91 -20.04
N GLY A 150 -5.91 -2.71 -19.63
CA GLY A 150 -7.02 -2.50 -18.71
C GLY A 150 -6.80 -3.12 -17.31
N ARG A 151 -5.56 -3.52 -16.98
CA ARG A 151 -5.23 -4.24 -15.74
C ARG A 151 -4.59 -3.28 -14.73
N SER A 152 -5.41 -2.66 -13.90
CA SER A 152 -4.94 -1.69 -12.92
C SER A 152 -4.00 -2.32 -11.87
N GLY A 153 -2.78 -1.79 -11.79
CA GLY A 153 -1.83 -2.13 -10.73
C GLY A 153 -2.31 -1.69 -9.36
N ASN A 154 -3.00 -0.57 -9.29
CA ASN A 154 -3.64 -0.07 -8.06
C ASN A 154 -4.70 -1.04 -7.52
N ARG A 155 -5.41 -1.72 -8.40
CA ARG A 155 -6.43 -2.71 -8.06
C ARG A 155 -5.89 -4.15 -7.94
N GLY A 156 -4.57 -4.34 -7.88
CA GLY A 156 -3.94 -5.64 -7.68
C GLY A 156 -3.81 -6.51 -8.94
N ARG A 157 -3.99 -5.93 -10.14
CA ARG A 157 -3.97 -6.67 -11.42
C ARG A 157 -2.80 -6.32 -12.34
N CYS A 158 -1.72 -5.74 -11.81
CA CYS A 158 -0.56 -5.39 -12.64
C CYS A 158 -0.03 -6.61 -13.39
N ALA A 159 0.00 -6.52 -14.72
CA ALA A 159 0.54 -7.56 -15.59
C ALA A 159 2.05 -7.46 -15.80
N GLN A 160 2.70 -6.48 -15.16
CA GLN A 160 4.14 -6.20 -15.31
C GLN A 160 4.58 -5.96 -16.77
N PRO A 161 3.85 -5.17 -17.59
CA PRO A 161 4.24 -4.98 -18.99
C PRO A 161 5.64 -4.39 -19.14
N CYS A 162 6.11 -3.59 -18.18
CA CYS A 162 7.47 -3.03 -18.18
C CYS A 162 8.60 -4.08 -18.18
N ARG A 163 8.29 -5.37 -18.00
CA ARG A 163 9.25 -6.48 -17.98
C ARG A 163 9.20 -7.33 -19.24
N LEU A 164 8.31 -7.01 -20.18
CA LEU A 164 8.24 -7.67 -21.47
C LEU A 164 9.31 -7.13 -22.41
N PRO A 165 9.80 -7.93 -23.38
CA PRO A 165 10.66 -7.43 -24.44
C PRO A 165 9.86 -6.51 -25.37
N TYR A 166 10.48 -5.39 -25.77
CA TYR A 166 9.91 -4.42 -26.72
C TYR A 166 10.82 -4.29 -27.92
N THR A 167 10.24 -4.31 -29.11
CA THR A 167 10.97 -4.04 -30.35
C THR A 167 10.55 -2.67 -30.87
N PRO A 168 11.48 -1.74 -31.13
CA PRO A 168 11.14 -0.46 -31.73
C PRO A 168 10.51 -0.65 -33.12
N VAL A 169 9.37 -0.01 -33.36
CA VAL A 169 8.65 -0.13 -34.64
C VAL A 169 9.36 0.62 -35.75
N SER A 170 9.96 1.79 -35.44
CA SER A 170 10.79 2.54 -36.35
C SER A 170 11.70 3.51 -35.58
N TYR A 171 12.80 3.94 -36.22
CA TYR A 171 13.75 4.92 -35.68
C TYR A 171 13.11 6.29 -35.41
N THR A 172 12.07 6.63 -36.16
CA THR A 172 11.35 7.91 -36.04
C THR A 172 10.53 8.01 -34.76
N HIS A 173 10.13 6.91 -34.17
CA HIS A 173 9.38 6.88 -32.91
C HIS A 173 10.26 7.05 -31.66
N LEU A 174 11.58 6.96 -31.82
CA LEU A 174 12.54 7.14 -30.71
C LEU A 174 13.02 8.58 -30.54
N ARG A 175 12.62 9.49 -31.44
CA ARG A 175 12.87 10.92 -31.28
C ARG A 175 11.75 11.53 -30.45
N ALA A 176 11.92 11.50 -29.12
CA ALA A 176 11.19 12.39 -28.25
C ALA A 176 11.59 13.84 -28.56
N HIS A 177 10.63 14.67 -28.82
CA HIS A 177 10.82 16.11 -28.97
C HIS A 177 10.95 16.77 -27.63
#